data_c8e6ca45723e4d14e4c33db0113adffe
#
_entry.id   c8e6ca45723e4d14e4c33db0113adffe
#
_cell.length_a   1.000
_cell.length_b   1.000
_cell.length_c   1.000
_cell.angle_alpha   90.00
_cell.angle_beta   90.00
_cell.angle_gamma   90.00
#
_symmetry.space_group_name_H-M   'P 1'
#
loop_
_entity.id
_entity.type
_entity.pdbx_description
1 polymer ?
#
loop_
_entity_poly.entity_id
_entity_poly.type
_entity_poly.pdbx_seq_one_letter_code
_entity_poly.pdbx_strand_id
1 'polypeptide(L)'
;MYDKYKKLQDALKKIIIRAKENGIVIDMSAEQKVIKIDIEDVDLLQPSRKEAIETALKVAFEKAQAKAQEVAMEKTKEILGFDPNDLA
;
A
#
# COMPACT_ATOMS: atom_id res chain seq x y z
N MET A 1 7.70 -18.92 17.93
CA MET A 1 7.47 -18.70 16.49
C MET A 1 6.14 -18.09 16.19
N TYR A 2 5.07 -18.66 16.72
CA TYR A 2 3.72 -18.11 16.52
C TYR A 2 3.60 -16.65 16.99
N ASP A 3 4.18 -16.34 18.15
CA ASP A 3 4.13 -14.98 18.70
C ASP A 3 4.82 -13.94 17.80
N LYS A 4 5.90 -14.33 17.14
CA LYS A 4 6.61 -13.44 16.20
C LYS A 4 5.78 -13.17 14.95
N TYR A 5 5.11 -14.17 14.41
CA TYR A 5 4.24 -13.99 13.25
C TYR A 5 3.06 -13.09 13.59
N LYS A 6 2.45 -13.29 14.74
CA LYS A 6 1.35 -12.43 15.18
C LYS A 6 1.83 -11.00 15.36
N LYS A 7 2.99 -10.81 15.97
CA LYS A 7 3.60 -9.50 16.16
C LYS A 7 3.87 -8.81 14.83
N LEU A 8 4.35 -9.56 13.83
CA LEU A 8 4.56 -9.05 12.48
C LEU A 8 3.24 -8.61 11.84
N GLN A 9 2.22 -9.45 11.89
CA GLN A 9 0.91 -9.12 11.34
C GLN A 9 0.32 -7.87 11.99
N ASP A 10 0.39 -7.78 13.32
CA ASP A 10 -0.12 -6.62 14.04
C ASP A 10 0.65 -5.35 13.68
N ALA A 11 1.95 -5.45 13.49
CA ALA A 11 2.77 -4.32 13.07
C ALA A 11 2.39 -3.84 11.67
N LEU A 12 2.20 -4.78 10.73
CA LEU A 12 1.85 -4.44 9.34
C LEU A 12 0.49 -3.76 9.24
N LYS A 13 -0.48 -4.17 10.07
CA LYS A 13 -1.81 -3.56 10.09
C LYS A 13 -1.78 -2.09 10.48
N LYS A 14 -0.83 -1.71 11.32
CA LYS A 14 -0.73 -0.35 11.86
C LYS A 14 0.06 0.61 10.99
N ILE A 15 0.81 0.10 10.02
CA ILE A 15 1.61 0.93 9.13
C ILE A 15 0.74 1.37 7.98
N ILE A 16 0.60 2.69 7.80
CA ILE A 16 -0.20 3.27 6.73
C ILE A 16 0.72 3.84 5.67
N ILE A 17 0.51 3.39 4.44
CA ILE A 17 1.25 3.85 3.26
C ILE A 17 0.31 4.71 2.44
N ARG A 18 0.77 5.91 2.08
CA ARG A 18 -0.01 6.83 1.25
C ARG A 18 0.65 7.01 -0.09
N ALA A 19 -0.10 6.78 -1.16
CA ALA A 19 0.33 7.03 -2.52
C ALA A 19 -0.57 8.06 -3.17
N LYS A 20 0.04 9.01 -3.87
CA LYS A 20 -0.67 10.05 -4.61
C LYS A 20 -0.32 9.97 -6.09
N GLU A 21 -1.31 10.13 -6.93
CA GLU A 21 -1.12 10.19 -8.37
C GLU A 21 -2.25 11.00 -9.01
N ASN A 22 -1.90 12.11 -9.65
CA ASN A 22 -2.83 12.93 -10.45
C ASN A 22 -4.20 13.19 -9.78
N GLY A 23 -4.17 13.62 -8.50
CA GLY A 23 -5.40 13.95 -7.79
C GLY A 23 -6.09 12.79 -7.10
N ILE A 24 -5.51 11.60 -7.15
CA ILE A 24 -6.01 10.42 -6.42
C ILE A 24 -5.05 10.10 -5.28
N VAL A 25 -5.59 9.83 -4.10
CA VAL A 25 -4.81 9.40 -2.94
C VAL A 25 -5.33 8.03 -2.49
N ILE A 26 -4.42 7.09 -2.29
CA ILE A 26 -4.75 5.77 -1.74
C ILE A 26 -3.96 5.57 -0.44
N ASP A 27 -4.67 5.26 0.63
CA ASP A 27 -4.07 4.84 1.89
C ASP A 27 -4.20 3.32 2.00
N MET A 28 -3.08 2.65 2.21
CA MET A 28 -3.01 1.19 2.26
C MET A 28 -2.19 0.78 3.47
N SER A 29 -2.59 -0.30 4.15
CA SER A 29 -1.75 -0.86 5.20
C SER A 29 -0.58 -1.63 4.59
N ALA A 30 0.46 -1.88 5.40
CA ALA A 30 1.60 -2.68 4.93
C ALA A 30 1.23 -4.14 4.64
N GLU A 31 0.06 -4.60 5.07
CA GLU A 31 -0.47 -5.92 4.70
C GLU A 31 -1.25 -5.88 3.38
N GLN A 32 -1.20 -4.75 2.66
CA GLN A 32 -1.82 -4.52 1.37
C GLN A 32 -3.35 -4.45 1.40
N LYS A 33 -3.92 -4.00 2.51
CA LYS A 33 -5.34 -3.70 2.56
C LYS A 33 -5.56 -2.22 2.29
N VAL A 34 -6.46 -1.92 1.35
CA VAL A 34 -6.84 -0.54 1.07
C VAL A 34 -7.70 -0.03 2.22
N ILE A 35 -7.27 1.08 2.82
CA ILE A 35 -7.96 1.69 3.95
C ILE A 35 -8.88 2.80 3.48
N LYS A 36 -8.40 3.62 2.54
CA LYS A 36 -9.15 4.77 2.04
C LYS A 36 -8.69 5.12 0.63
N ILE A 37 -9.64 5.52 -0.20
CA ILE A 37 -9.35 6.13 -1.50
C ILE A 37 -10.00 7.50 -1.50
N ASP A 38 -9.21 8.55 -1.82
CA ASP A 38 -9.69 9.91 -1.86
C ASP A 38 -9.42 10.52 -3.23
N ILE A 39 -10.45 11.05 -3.87
CA ILE A 39 -10.34 11.79 -5.12
C ILE A 39 -10.26 13.26 -4.75
N GLU A 40 -9.02 13.77 -4.58
CA GLU A 40 -8.79 15.15 -4.17
C GLU A 40 -9.13 16.15 -5.27
N ASP A 41 -8.87 15.78 -6.52
CA ASP A 41 -9.20 16.62 -7.66
C ASP A 41 -10.60 16.30 -8.14
N VAL A 42 -11.57 17.12 -7.69
CA VAL A 42 -12.99 16.89 -8.04
C VAL A 42 -13.27 17.10 -9.53
N ASP A 43 -12.39 17.79 -10.25
CA ASP A 43 -12.55 17.94 -11.70
C ASP A 43 -12.41 16.61 -12.43
N LEU A 44 -11.79 15.62 -11.81
CA LEU A 44 -11.72 14.25 -12.35
C LEU A 44 -13.09 13.58 -12.44
N LEU A 45 -14.08 14.06 -11.69
CA LEU A 45 -15.40 13.44 -11.64
C LEU A 45 -16.26 13.72 -12.87
N GLN A 46 -15.76 14.48 -13.83
CA GLN A 46 -16.47 14.73 -15.09
C GLN A 46 -16.41 13.48 -15.98
N PRO A 47 -17.50 13.18 -16.72
CA PRO A 47 -17.50 12.00 -17.61
C PRO A 47 -16.37 12.00 -18.62
N SER A 48 -15.93 13.17 -19.08
CA SER A 48 -14.81 13.29 -20.03
C SER A 48 -13.47 12.88 -19.45
N ARG A 49 -13.38 12.72 -18.11
CA ARG A 49 -12.15 12.37 -17.41
C ARG A 49 -12.11 10.93 -16.94
N LYS A 50 -13.03 10.10 -17.45
CA LYS A 50 -13.12 8.69 -17.01
C LYS A 50 -11.79 7.96 -17.14
N GLU A 51 -11.15 8.04 -18.30
CA GLU A 51 -9.87 7.35 -18.53
C GLU A 51 -8.75 7.89 -17.64
N ALA A 52 -8.77 9.20 -17.38
CA ALA A 52 -7.79 9.82 -16.49
C ALA A 52 -7.91 9.27 -15.06
N ILE A 53 -9.15 9.10 -14.56
CA ILE A 53 -9.38 8.50 -13.24
C ILE A 53 -8.90 7.05 -13.21
N GLU A 54 -9.26 6.27 -14.22
CA GLU A 54 -8.89 4.86 -14.29
C GLU A 54 -7.38 4.68 -14.28
N THR A 55 -6.66 5.48 -15.07
CA THR A 55 -5.20 5.44 -15.11
C THR A 55 -4.58 5.89 -13.79
N ALA A 56 -5.09 6.98 -13.21
CA ALA A 56 -4.56 7.49 -11.94
C ALA A 56 -4.77 6.49 -10.80
N LEU A 57 -5.94 5.84 -10.74
CA LEU A 57 -6.21 4.80 -9.75
C LEU A 57 -5.26 3.62 -9.89
N LYS A 58 -5.06 3.16 -11.11
CA LYS A 58 -4.14 2.05 -11.38
C LYS A 58 -2.72 2.36 -10.91
N VAL A 59 -2.21 3.53 -11.30
CA VAL A 59 -0.85 3.92 -10.96
C VAL A 59 -0.69 4.16 -9.44
N ALA A 60 -1.66 4.83 -8.82
CA ALA A 60 -1.62 5.07 -7.38
C ALA A 60 -1.66 3.75 -6.60
N PHE A 61 -2.49 2.81 -7.05
CA PHE A 61 -2.59 1.49 -6.42
C PHE A 61 -1.28 0.71 -6.55
N GLU A 62 -0.68 0.70 -7.73
CA GLU A 62 0.60 0.02 -7.96
C GLU A 62 1.72 0.61 -7.10
N LYS A 63 1.77 1.93 -6.96
CA LYS A 63 2.73 2.61 -6.10
C LYS A 63 2.54 2.22 -4.63
N ALA A 64 1.29 2.19 -4.18
CA ALA A 64 0.96 1.80 -2.81
C ALA A 64 1.36 0.36 -2.54
N GLN A 65 1.07 -0.55 -3.48
CA GLN A 65 1.44 -1.97 -3.35
C GLN A 65 2.95 -2.16 -3.26
N ALA A 66 3.70 -1.49 -4.15
CA ALA A 66 5.15 -1.61 -4.17
C ALA A 66 5.76 -1.14 -2.84
N LYS A 67 5.25 -0.02 -2.31
CA LYS A 67 5.73 0.50 -1.03
C LYS A 67 5.33 -0.41 0.14
N ALA A 68 4.11 -0.95 0.10
CA ALA A 68 3.64 -1.88 1.12
C ALA A 68 4.52 -3.14 1.17
N GLN A 69 4.87 -3.68 0.01
CA GLN A 69 5.74 -4.85 -0.08
C GLN A 69 7.14 -4.56 0.48
N GLU A 70 7.70 -3.40 0.12
CA GLU A 70 9.00 -2.97 0.63
C GLU A 70 9.00 -2.86 2.16
N VAL A 71 8.00 -2.21 2.71
CA VAL A 71 7.86 -2.04 4.17
C VAL A 71 7.63 -3.38 4.86
N ALA A 72 6.81 -4.25 4.25
CA ALA A 72 6.56 -5.58 4.81
C ALA A 72 7.83 -6.41 4.87
N MET A 73 8.68 -6.34 3.85
CA MET A 73 9.96 -7.04 3.85
C MET A 73 10.89 -6.52 4.93
N GLU A 74 10.97 -5.20 5.08
CA GLU A 74 11.79 -4.59 6.12
C GLU A 74 11.34 -5.01 7.52
N LYS A 75 10.03 -5.02 7.77
CA LYS A 75 9.48 -5.45 9.05
C LYS A 75 9.68 -6.93 9.29
N THR A 76 9.61 -7.74 8.25
CA THR A 76 9.90 -9.17 8.36
C THR A 76 11.33 -9.40 8.83
N LYS A 77 12.29 -8.71 8.22
CA LYS A 77 13.71 -8.77 8.63
C LYS A 77 13.87 -8.34 10.08
N GLU A 78 13.22 -7.25 10.46
CA GLU A 78 13.33 -6.67 11.80
C GLU A 78 12.76 -7.59 12.88
N ILE A 79 11.59 -8.15 12.63
CA ILE A 79 10.87 -8.95 13.64
C ILE A 79 11.30 -10.41 13.64
N LEU A 80 11.42 -11.01 12.45
CA LEU A 80 11.75 -12.43 12.34
C LEU A 80 13.25 -12.71 12.27
N GLY A 81 14.05 -11.69 11.97
CA GLY A 81 15.50 -11.81 11.95
C GLY A 81 16.08 -12.45 10.69
N PHE A 82 15.30 -12.59 9.61
CA PHE A 82 15.81 -13.09 8.33
C PHE A 82 15.18 -12.34 7.17
N ASP A 83 15.84 -12.39 6.01
CA ASP A 83 15.35 -11.79 4.79
C ASP A 83 14.47 -12.80 4.04
N PRO A 84 13.19 -12.51 3.76
CA PRO A 84 12.33 -13.42 3.01
C PRO A 84 12.89 -13.77 1.63
N ASN A 85 13.67 -12.89 1.02
CA ASN A 85 14.28 -13.14 -0.29
C ASN A 85 15.32 -14.27 -0.23
N ASP A 86 15.91 -14.51 0.94
CA ASP A 86 16.90 -15.58 1.11
C ASP A 86 16.27 -16.96 1.09
N LEU A 87 14.94 -17.04 1.15
CA LEU A 87 14.19 -18.29 1.12
C LEU A 87 13.76 -18.71 -0.28
N ALA A 88 13.93 -17.84 -1.25
CA ALA A 88 13.48 -18.09 -2.62
C ALA A 88 14.46 -18.98 -3.40
#